data_0d17b3fbbe3110ed6ce7ffe3b2563058
#
_entry.id   0d17b3fbbe3110ed6ce7ffe3b2563058
#
_cell.length_a   1.000
_cell.length_b   1.000
_cell.length_c   1.000
_cell.angle_alpha   90.00
_cell.angle_beta   90.00
_cell.angle_gamma   90.00
#
_symmetry.space_group_name_H-M   'P 1'
#
loop_
_entity.id
_entity.type
_entity.pdbx_description
1 polymer ?
#
loop_
_entity_poly.entity_id
_entity_poly.type
_entity_poly.pdbx_seq_one_letter_code
_entity_poly.pdbx_strand_id
1 'polypeptide(L)'
;GPGGMPVGTNGKAMLLLSGGIDSPVAGYMIAKRGVHIDATYFHAPPYTSERAKQKVVDLAKIVAKYAGPINLHVVNFTDIQLAIYEKCPHEELTIIMRRYMMKIAEHFANEGGSLALITGESIGQVASQTIHNLAITNEVCNMPVFRPCIGMDKQEIVDIAEKIGTFETSIQPFEDCCTIFVAKHPVTKGNLKRIKKSEEHLDDVIDDLMKKAIDSTEIIHVK
;
A
#
# COMPACT_ATOMS: atom_id res chain seq x y z
N GLY A 1 9.51 8.99 -29.11
CA GLY A 1 8.47 8.09 -28.59
C GLY A 1 8.13 8.40 -27.14
N PRO A 2 7.14 7.74 -26.56
CA PRO A 2 6.68 8.02 -25.19
C PRO A 2 7.74 7.70 -24.10
N GLY A 3 8.83 7.06 -24.47
CA GLY A 3 9.87 6.57 -23.57
C GLY A 3 9.42 5.30 -22.83
N GLY A 4 10.35 4.71 -22.05
CA GLY A 4 10.07 3.50 -21.28
C GLY A 4 10.50 2.21 -21.96
N MET A 5 10.10 1.10 -21.34
CA MET A 5 10.38 -0.27 -21.82
C MET A 5 9.05 -1.02 -22.01
N PRO A 6 8.97 -2.00 -22.92
CA PRO A 6 7.75 -2.79 -23.06
C PRO A 6 7.38 -3.50 -21.76
N VAL A 7 6.08 -3.49 -21.43
CA VAL A 7 5.56 -4.15 -20.22
C VAL A 7 5.90 -5.65 -20.21
N GLY A 8 6.31 -6.16 -19.07
CA GLY A 8 6.68 -7.56 -18.85
C GLY A 8 8.13 -7.91 -19.17
N THR A 9 8.92 -6.99 -19.75
CA THR A 9 10.35 -7.27 -20.07
C THR A 9 11.24 -7.31 -18.84
N ASN A 10 10.80 -6.74 -17.71
CA ASN A 10 11.56 -6.67 -16.44
C ASN A 10 10.85 -7.35 -15.25
N GLY A 11 10.17 -8.45 -15.53
CA GLY A 11 9.51 -9.22 -14.47
C GLY A 11 8.22 -8.58 -13.96
N LYS A 12 7.84 -8.93 -12.74
CA LYS A 12 6.57 -8.56 -12.11
C LYS A 12 6.78 -8.03 -10.69
N ALA A 13 5.94 -7.08 -10.26
CA ALA A 13 5.94 -6.54 -8.90
C ALA A 13 4.52 -6.29 -8.40
N MET A 14 4.36 -6.29 -7.06
CA MET A 14 3.09 -6.04 -6.37
C MET A 14 3.07 -4.61 -5.85
N LEU A 15 2.11 -3.82 -6.32
CA LEU A 15 1.89 -2.44 -5.87
C LEU A 15 0.93 -2.41 -4.68
N LEU A 16 1.32 -1.78 -3.58
CA LEU A 16 0.38 -1.37 -2.54
C LEU A 16 -0.34 -0.11 -3.03
N LEU A 17 -1.52 -0.31 -3.63
CA LEU A 17 -2.33 0.76 -4.21
C LEU A 17 -3.30 1.31 -3.16
N SER A 18 -3.39 2.62 -3.05
CA SER A 18 -4.34 3.34 -2.21
C SER A 18 -5.12 4.37 -3.03
N GLY A 19 -6.13 5.00 -2.43
CA GLY A 19 -6.86 6.11 -3.04
C GLY A 19 -6.10 7.43 -3.07
N GLY A 20 -4.88 7.49 -2.52
CA GLY A 20 -4.03 8.68 -2.51
C GLY A 20 -3.32 8.94 -3.84
N ILE A 21 -2.62 10.09 -3.90
CA ILE A 21 -1.93 10.56 -5.12
C ILE A 21 -0.67 9.73 -5.40
N ASP A 22 0.05 9.31 -4.36
CA ASP A 22 1.43 8.84 -4.45
C ASP A 22 1.55 7.41 -5.00
N SER A 23 0.66 6.48 -4.59
CA SER A 23 0.76 5.08 -4.98
C SER A 23 0.49 4.82 -6.47
N PRO A 24 -0.47 5.48 -7.15
CA PRO A 24 -0.61 5.36 -8.61
C PRO A 24 0.61 5.88 -9.37
N VAL A 25 1.22 6.98 -8.89
CA VAL A 25 2.45 7.53 -9.46
C VAL A 25 3.60 6.54 -9.32
N ALA A 26 3.76 5.93 -8.14
CA ALA A 26 4.77 4.91 -7.91
C ALA A 26 4.59 3.71 -8.86
N GLY A 27 3.35 3.24 -9.03
CA GLY A 27 3.01 2.17 -9.99
C GLY A 27 3.42 2.53 -11.42
N TYR A 28 3.03 3.71 -11.89
CA TYR A 28 3.43 4.21 -13.21
C TYR A 28 4.95 4.28 -13.39
N MET A 29 5.68 4.81 -12.40
CA MET A 29 7.13 4.98 -12.48
C MET A 29 7.88 3.65 -12.64
N ILE A 30 7.38 2.58 -12.02
CA ILE A 30 7.95 1.24 -12.15
C ILE A 30 7.46 0.55 -13.44
N ALA A 31 6.16 0.69 -13.78
CA ALA A 31 5.61 0.12 -15.02
C ALA A 31 6.35 0.59 -16.28
N LYS A 32 6.67 1.89 -16.36
CA LYS A 32 7.43 2.43 -17.51
C LYS A 32 8.85 1.85 -17.65
N ARG A 33 9.35 1.12 -16.66
CA ARG A 33 10.62 0.36 -16.73
C ARG A 33 10.42 -1.09 -17.19
N GLY A 34 9.22 -1.42 -17.72
CA GLY A 34 8.92 -2.73 -18.28
C GLY A 34 8.47 -3.76 -17.24
N VAL A 35 8.19 -3.34 -16.00
CA VAL A 35 7.69 -4.23 -14.94
C VAL A 35 6.18 -4.40 -15.10
N HIS A 36 5.70 -5.65 -15.13
CA HIS A 36 4.28 -5.95 -15.01
C HIS A 36 3.84 -5.73 -13.56
N ILE A 37 2.65 -5.16 -13.36
CA ILE A 37 2.16 -4.78 -12.03
C ILE A 37 0.86 -5.52 -11.72
N ASP A 38 0.82 -6.22 -10.57
CA ASP A 38 -0.40 -6.49 -9.85
C ASP A 38 -0.50 -5.52 -8.65
N ALA A 39 -1.68 -5.41 -8.05
CA ALA A 39 -1.90 -4.47 -6.95
C ALA A 39 -2.66 -5.10 -5.79
N THR A 40 -2.37 -4.63 -4.58
CA THR A 40 -3.10 -4.95 -3.35
C THR A 40 -3.66 -3.66 -2.77
N TYR A 41 -4.96 -3.66 -2.48
CA TYR A 41 -5.68 -2.57 -1.81
C TYR A 41 -6.29 -3.08 -0.51
N PHE A 42 -6.14 -2.31 0.56
CA PHE A 42 -6.69 -2.62 1.87
C PHE A 42 -7.97 -1.83 2.11
N HIS A 43 -9.08 -2.56 2.19
CA HIS A 43 -10.42 -2.01 2.42
C HIS A 43 -10.88 -2.37 3.84
N ALA A 44 -11.54 -1.44 4.54
CA ALA A 44 -11.97 -1.65 5.91
C ALA A 44 -13.47 -1.31 6.11
N PRO A 45 -14.41 -2.07 5.51
CA PRO A 45 -15.82 -1.85 5.72
C PRO A 45 -16.23 -2.16 7.18
N PRO A 46 -17.20 -1.42 7.80
CA PRO A 46 -17.97 -0.31 7.23
C PRO A 46 -17.26 1.05 7.32
N TYR A 47 -16.04 1.12 7.84
CA TYR A 47 -15.31 2.37 8.07
C TYR A 47 -14.85 3.04 6.77
N THR A 48 -14.52 2.26 5.74
CA THR A 48 -14.31 2.77 4.38
C THR A 48 -15.54 2.45 3.52
N SER A 49 -15.94 3.40 2.67
CA SER A 49 -17.11 3.27 1.82
C SER A 49 -16.83 2.46 0.54
N GLU A 50 -17.87 1.91 -0.08
CA GLU A 50 -17.77 1.32 -1.43
C GLU A 50 -17.29 2.34 -2.47
N ARG A 51 -17.52 3.64 -2.26
CA ARG A 51 -16.99 4.71 -3.12
C ARG A 51 -15.48 4.83 -3.01
N ALA A 52 -14.90 4.61 -1.81
CA ALA A 52 -13.45 4.54 -1.62
C ALA A 52 -12.85 3.34 -2.40
N LYS A 53 -13.48 2.17 -2.35
CA LYS A 53 -13.09 1.00 -3.15
C LYS A 53 -13.18 1.31 -4.66
N GLN A 54 -14.30 1.89 -5.11
CA GLN A 54 -14.49 2.25 -6.52
C GLN A 54 -13.43 3.24 -7.01
N LYS A 55 -13.07 4.24 -6.19
CA LYS A 55 -11.98 5.18 -6.46
C LYS A 55 -10.66 4.46 -6.75
N VAL A 56 -10.32 3.46 -5.94
CA VAL A 56 -9.08 2.68 -6.14
C VAL A 56 -9.15 1.81 -7.40
N VAL A 57 -10.30 1.21 -7.70
CA VAL A 57 -10.53 0.49 -8.96
C VAL A 57 -10.33 1.42 -10.18
N ASP A 58 -10.84 2.66 -10.10
CA ASP A 58 -10.69 3.62 -11.20
C ASP A 58 -9.24 4.10 -11.32
N LEU A 59 -8.52 4.28 -10.22
CA LEU A 59 -7.07 4.53 -10.25
C LEU A 59 -6.30 3.36 -10.88
N ALA A 60 -6.64 2.12 -10.52
CA ALA A 60 -6.04 0.92 -11.13
C ALA A 60 -6.26 0.87 -12.64
N LYS A 61 -7.47 1.24 -13.13
CA LYS A 61 -7.76 1.35 -14.59
C LYS A 61 -6.89 2.39 -15.29
N ILE A 62 -6.63 3.53 -14.63
CA ILE A 62 -5.75 4.56 -15.21
C ILE A 62 -4.30 4.04 -15.26
N VAL A 63 -3.81 3.41 -14.20
CA VAL A 63 -2.46 2.82 -14.17
C VAL A 63 -2.33 1.67 -15.18
N ALA A 64 -3.39 0.87 -15.38
CA ALA A 64 -3.41 -0.22 -16.35
C ALA A 64 -3.14 0.23 -17.80
N LYS A 65 -3.48 1.47 -18.16
CA LYS A 65 -3.14 2.03 -19.47
C LYS A 65 -1.62 2.06 -19.74
N TYR A 66 -0.82 2.08 -18.68
CA TYR A 66 0.64 2.12 -18.73
C TYR A 66 1.29 0.79 -18.36
N ALA A 67 0.66 0.03 -17.46
CA ALA A 67 1.19 -1.22 -16.91
C ALA A 67 0.67 -2.48 -17.60
N GLY A 68 -0.33 -2.34 -18.50
CA GLY A 68 -1.12 -3.48 -18.98
C GLY A 68 -2.13 -3.93 -17.93
N PRO A 69 -2.83 -5.07 -18.15
CA PRO A 69 -3.83 -5.59 -17.22
C PRO A 69 -3.28 -5.77 -15.81
N ILE A 70 -4.08 -5.42 -14.79
CA ILE A 70 -3.71 -5.49 -13.37
C ILE A 70 -4.69 -6.42 -12.65
N ASN A 71 -4.20 -7.39 -11.88
CA ASN A 71 -5.00 -8.09 -10.89
C ASN A 71 -4.97 -7.27 -9.59
N LEU A 72 -6.11 -6.68 -9.23
CA LEU A 72 -6.25 -5.90 -8.01
C LEU A 72 -6.82 -6.79 -6.90
N HIS A 73 -6.02 -7.10 -5.91
CA HIS A 73 -6.40 -7.84 -4.71
C HIS A 73 -7.01 -6.87 -3.69
N VAL A 74 -8.31 -6.97 -3.46
CA VAL A 74 -9.05 -6.16 -2.47
C VAL A 74 -9.15 -6.94 -1.17
N VAL A 75 -8.34 -6.56 -0.21
CA VAL A 75 -8.20 -7.23 1.10
C VAL A 75 -9.10 -6.57 2.12
N ASN A 76 -9.99 -7.34 2.77
CA ASN A 76 -10.72 -6.86 3.94
C ASN A 76 -9.79 -6.82 5.15
N PHE A 77 -9.40 -5.61 5.57
CA PHE A 77 -8.44 -5.38 6.64
C PHE A 77 -9.10 -4.99 7.97
N THR A 78 -10.43 -4.97 8.05
CA THR A 78 -11.19 -4.45 9.20
C THR A 78 -10.84 -5.16 10.51
N ASP A 79 -10.88 -6.49 10.53
CA ASP A 79 -10.68 -7.23 11.79
C ASP A 79 -9.24 -7.09 12.30
N ILE A 80 -8.25 -7.08 11.40
CA ILE A 80 -6.86 -6.83 11.76
C ILE A 80 -6.69 -5.41 12.31
N GLN A 81 -7.29 -4.41 11.67
CA GLN A 81 -7.22 -3.02 12.09
C GLN A 81 -7.85 -2.80 13.47
N LEU A 82 -8.99 -3.43 13.74
CA LEU A 82 -9.66 -3.38 15.04
C LEU A 82 -8.83 -4.06 16.12
N ALA A 83 -8.27 -5.25 15.86
CA ALA A 83 -7.41 -5.93 16.82
C ALA A 83 -6.17 -5.09 17.18
N ILE A 84 -5.54 -4.44 16.18
CA ILE A 84 -4.41 -3.53 16.42
C ILE A 84 -4.86 -2.33 17.27
N TYR A 85 -6.01 -1.73 16.96
CA TYR A 85 -6.55 -0.60 17.69
C TYR A 85 -6.86 -0.93 19.16
N GLU A 86 -7.40 -2.11 19.42
CA GLU A 86 -7.80 -2.56 20.76
C GLU A 86 -6.62 -3.01 21.62
N LYS A 87 -5.61 -3.65 21.02
CA LYS A 87 -4.55 -4.35 21.76
C LYS A 87 -3.20 -3.63 21.76
N CYS A 88 -2.95 -2.71 20.82
CA CYS A 88 -1.64 -2.04 20.65
C CYS A 88 -1.67 -0.56 21.08
N PRO A 89 -0.51 0.01 21.44
CA PRO A 89 -0.40 1.44 21.74
C PRO A 89 -0.84 2.30 20.54
N HIS A 90 -1.73 3.27 20.78
CA HIS A 90 -2.34 4.06 19.71
C HIS A 90 -1.31 4.87 18.89
N GLU A 91 -0.24 5.37 19.52
CA GLU A 91 0.83 6.09 18.83
C GLU A 91 1.60 5.23 17.82
N GLU A 92 1.53 3.90 17.91
CA GLU A 92 2.22 2.92 17.06
C GLU A 92 1.31 2.31 15.98
N LEU A 93 0.00 2.56 16.01
CA LEU A 93 -1.01 1.91 15.16
C LEU A 93 -0.62 1.91 13.67
N THR A 94 -0.28 3.08 13.13
CA THR A 94 0.02 3.22 11.70
C THR A 94 1.23 2.37 11.29
N ILE A 95 2.25 2.29 12.15
CA ILE A 95 3.45 1.49 11.87
C ILE A 95 3.09 0.00 11.89
N ILE A 96 2.38 -0.46 12.91
CA ILE A 96 1.97 -1.86 13.06
C ILE A 96 1.04 -2.27 11.91
N MET A 97 0.01 -1.47 11.59
CA MET A 97 -0.87 -1.73 10.44
C MET A 97 -0.07 -1.90 9.14
N ARG A 98 0.87 -0.98 8.86
CA ARG A 98 1.70 -1.05 7.65
C ARG A 98 2.55 -2.30 7.60
N ARG A 99 3.08 -2.78 8.73
CA ARG A 99 3.82 -4.04 8.79
C ARG A 99 2.95 -5.23 8.37
N TYR A 100 1.71 -5.33 8.85
CA TYR A 100 0.78 -6.39 8.42
C TYR A 100 0.32 -6.22 6.97
N MET A 101 0.11 -5.00 6.50
CA MET A 101 -0.17 -4.73 5.08
C MET A 101 0.98 -5.20 4.18
N MET A 102 2.22 -4.94 4.56
CA MET A 102 3.40 -5.41 3.81
C MET A 102 3.49 -6.95 3.80
N LYS A 103 3.25 -7.63 4.93
CA LYS A 103 3.23 -9.10 5.01
C LYS A 103 2.16 -9.71 4.07
N ILE A 104 0.95 -9.15 4.07
CA ILE A 104 -0.15 -9.62 3.20
C ILE A 104 0.16 -9.34 1.73
N ALA A 105 0.70 -8.16 1.41
CA ALA A 105 1.09 -7.84 0.04
C ALA A 105 2.21 -8.75 -0.46
N GLU A 106 3.19 -9.09 0.39
CA GLU A 106 4.25 -10.05 0.06
C GLU A 106 3.72 -11.47 -0.15
N HIS A 107 2.69 -11.88 0.60
CA HIS A 107 2.01 -13.16 0.38
C HIS A 107 1.43 -13.23 -1.04
N PHE A 108 0.62 -12.26 -1.46
CA PHE A 108 0.08 -12.22 -2.82
C PHE A 108 1.15 -12.01 -3.90
N ALA A 109 2.21 -11.29 -3.59
CA ALA A 109 3.35 -11.15 -4.47
C ALA A 109 4.01 -12.50 -4.79
N ASN A 110 4.24 -13.31 -3.75
CA ASN A 110 4.82 -14.65 -3.88
C ASN A 110 3.89 -15.58 -4.67
N GLU A 111 2.59 -15.62 -4.36
CA GLU A 111 1.62 -16.41 -5.09
C GLU A 111 1.52 -16.01 -6.58
N GLY A 112 1.55 -14.70 -6.86
CA GLY A 112 1.47 -14.14 -8.21
C GLY A 112 2.78 -14.14 -8.97
N GLY A 113 3.89 -14.63 -8.39
CA GLY A 113 5.21 -14.63 -9.00
C GLY A 113 5.85 -13.24 -9.14
N SER A 114 5.45 -12.29 -8.30
CA SER A 114 6.10 -10.97 -8.21
C SER A 114 7.42 -11.07 -7.45
N LEU A 115 8.41 -10.28 -7.86
CA LEU A 115 9.77 -10.31 -7.31
C LEU A 115 10.08 -9.11 -6.39
N ALA A 116 9.14 -8.16 -6.27
CA ALA A 116 9.29 -6.96 -5.46
C ALA A 116 7.93 -6.42 -5.05
N LEU A 117 7.92 -5.62 -3.97
CA LEU A 117 6.81 -4.74 -3.61
C LEU A 117 7.08 -3.31 -4.12
N ILE A 118 6.01 -2.54 -4.36
CA ILE A 118 6.08 -1.13 -4.73
C ILE A 118 5.20 -0.35 -3.76
N THR A 119 5.74 0.75 -3.20
CA THR A 119 4.98 1.68 -2.35
C THR A 119 5.18 3.13 -2.82
N GLY A 120 4.17 3.98 -2.57
CA GLY A 120 4.21 5.42 -2.89
C GLY A 120 4.80 6.29 -1.78
N GLU A 121 5.65 5.74 -0.92
CA GLU A 121 6.21 6.48 0.21
C GLU A 121 7.18 7.57 -0.23
N SER A 122 7.10 8.75 0.44
CA SER A 122 8.06 9.86 0.33
C SER A 122 8.54 10.25 1.72
N ILE A 123 9.87 10.49 1.89
CA ILE A 123 10.45 10.78 3.21
C ILE A 123 9.88 12.08 3.77
N GLY A 124 9.38 12.00 5.02
CA GLY A 124 8.94 13.18 5.77
C GLY A 124 7.58 13.74 5.38
N GLN A 125 6.88 13.13 4.43
CA GLN A 125 5.56 13.61 4.00
C GLN A 125 4.51 13.43 5.12
N VAL A 126 4.57 12.32 5.85
CA VAL A 126 3.74 12.04 7.04
C VAL A 126 4.55 11.36 8.12
N ALA A 127 4.02 11.32 9.34
CA ALA A 127 4.72 10.78 10.52
C ALA A 127 5.19 9.32 10.36
N SER A 128 4.46 8.49 9.62
CA SER A 128 4.83 7.10 9.34
C SER A 128 5.95 6.95 8.28
N GLN A 129 6.29 8.00 7.56
CA GLN A 129 7.26 7.99 6.44
C GLN A 129 8.60 8.64 6.82
N THR A 130 9.01 8.53 8.08
CA THR A 130 10.39 8.85 8.49
C THR A 130 11.32 7.68 8.18
N ILE A 131 12.63 7.93 8.04
CA ILE A 131 13.61 6.85 7.80
C ILE A 131 13.51 5.76 8.87
N HIS A 132 13.30 6.12 10.15
CA HIS A 132 13.15 5.16 11.24
C HIS A 132 11.92 4.25 11.02
N ASN A 133 10.78 4.84 10.70
CA ASN A 133 9.54 4.11 10.52
C ASN A 133 9.54 3.28 9.22
N LEU A 134 10.15 3.80 8.15
CA LEU A 134 10.35 3.06 6.90
C LEU A 134 11.24 1.83 7.10
N ALA A 135 12.32 1.93 7.88
CA ALA A 135 13.17 0.79 8.22
C ALA A 135 12.39 -0.29 9.00
N ILE A 136 11.52 0.14 9.94
CA ILE A 136 10.69 -0.77 10.73
C ILE A 136 9.63 -1.47 9.86
N THR A 137 8.97 -0.75 8.96
CA THR A 137 8.00 -1.37 8.06
C THR A 137 8.65 -2.26 7.01
N ASN A 138 9.87 -1.95 6.58
CA ASN A 138 10.62 -2.77 5.63
C ASN A 138 11.12 -4.10 6.24
N GLU A 139 11.33 -4.15 7.55
CA GLU A 139 11.92 -5.31 8.23
C GLU A 139 11.10 -6.59 8.10
N VAL A 140 9.80 -6.49 7.88
CA VAL A 140 8.92 -7.66 7.67
C VAL A 140 8.95 -8.21 6.25
N CYS A 141 9.62 -7.54 5.31
CA CYS A 141 9.67 -7.94 3.90
C CYS A 141 10.94 -8.73 3.61
N ASN A 142 10.79 -9.85 2.90
CA ASN A 142 11.89 -10.68 2.43
C ASN A 142 12.27 -10.37 0.98
N MET A 143 11.43 -9.63 0.26
CA MET A 143 11.70 -9.19 -1.10
C MET A 143 12.04 -7.69 -1.17
N PRO A 144 12.67 -7.21 -2.25
CA PRO A 144 12.93 -5.79 -2.46
C PRO A 144 11.64 -4.95 -2.39
N VAL A 145 11.73 -3.77 -1.77
CA VAL A 145 10.64 -2.78 -1.75
C VAL A 145 11.07 -1.55 -2.54
N PHE A 146 10.45 -1.33 -3.68
CA PHE A 146 10.70 -0.17 -4.52
C PHE A 146 9.87 1.03 -4.05
N ARG A 147 10.55 2.15 -3.84
CA ARG A 147 9.96 3.43 -3.40
C ARG A 147 10.33 4.53 -4.38
N PRO A 148 9.74 4.54 -5.59
CA PRO A 148 10.17 5.50 -6.62
C PRO A 148 9.94 6.97 -6.24
N CYS A 149 8.99 7.25 -5.34
CA CYS A 149 8.69 8.61 -4.87
C CYS A 149 9.51 9.02 -3.63
N ILE A 150 10.46 8.22 -3.15
CA ILE A 150 11.07 8.36 -1.83
C ILE A 150 11.77 9.71 -1.60
N GLY A 151 12.36 10.31 -2.60
CA GLY A 151 13.06 11.59 -2.54
C GLY A 151 12.33 12.75 -3.22
N MET A 152 11.08 12.53 -3.64
CA MET A 152 10.27 13.53 -4.34
C MET A 152 9.50 14.39 -3.34
N ASP A 153 9.35 15.66 -3.62
CA ASP A 153 8.43 16.52 -2.91
C ASP A 153 6.98 16.33 -3.40
N LYS A 154 6.02 16.95 -2.69
CA LYS A 154 4.60 16.78 -3.01
C LYS A 154 4.24 17.30 -4.39
N GLN A 155 4.86 18.43 -4.82
CA GLN A 155 4.55 19.02 -6.11
C GLN A 155 5.05 18.14 -7.26
N GLU A 156 6.26 17.59 -7.14
CA GLU A 156 6.82 16.67 -8.15
C GLU A 156 5.91 15.44 -8.36
N ILE A 157 5.33 14.91 -7.28
CA ILE A 157 4.40 13.77 -7.35
C ILE A 157 3.08 14.21 -8.00
N VAL A 158 2.55 15.39 -7.65
CA VAL A 158 1.32 15.96 -8.25
C VAL A 158 1.49 16.19 -9.74
N ASP A 159 2.60 16.76 -10.17
CA ASP A 159 2.89 16.99 -11.61
C ASP A 159 2.87 15.70 -12.43
N ILE A 160 3.39 14.60 -11.85
CA ILE A 160 3.31 13.29 -12.50
C ILE A 160 1.88 12.76 -12.48
N ALA A 161 1.15 12.90 -11.36
CA ALA A 161 -0.22 12.45 -11.23
C ALA A 161 -1.16 13.13 -12.25
N GLU A 162 -0.99 14.44 -12.46
CA GLU A 162 -1.70 15.20 -13.50
C GLU A 162 -1.36 14.67 -14.89
N LYS A 163 -0.08 14.49 -15.17
CA LYS A 163 0.41 14.00 -16.46
C LYS A 163 -0.14 12.61 -16.83
N ILE A 164 -0.29 11.71 -15.86
CA ILE A 164 -0.82 10.36 -16.07
C ILE A 164 -2.33 10.27 -15.93
N GLY A 165 -2.99 11.35 -15.52
CA GLY A 165 -4.45 11.43 -15.38
C GLY A 165 -5.02 10.80 -14.11
N THR A 166 -4.20 10.59 -13.06
CA THR A 166 -4.67 10.02 -11.78
C THR A 166 -5.08 11.08 -10.77
N PHE A 167 -4.65 12.33 -10.94
CA PHE A 167 -4.81 13.40 -9.95
C PHE A 167 -6.27 13.63 -9.57
N GLU A 168 -7.15 13.90 -10.55
CA GLU A 168 -8.56 14.21 -10.32
C GLU A 168 -9.31 13.08 -9.59
N THR A 169 -8.96 11.84 -9.89
CA THR A 169 -9.53 10.68 -9.17
C THR A 169 -8.97 10.60 -7.75
N SER A 170 -7.66 10.83 -7.56
CA SER A 170 -7.00 10.73 -6.26
C SER A 170 -7.47 11.75 -5.24
N ILE A 171 -7.86 12.96 -5.65
CA ILE A 171 -8.33 14.04 -4.75
C ILE A 171 -9.80 13.92 -4.35
N GLN A 172 -10.53 12.93 -4.85
CA GLN A 172 -11.91 12.70 -4.42
C GLN A 172 -11.98 12.43 -2.91
N PRO A 173 -13.01 12.95 -2.19
CA PRO A 173 -13.07 12.96 -0.73
C PRO A 173 -13.51 11.61 -0.15
N PHE A 174 -12.86 10.52 -0.54
CA PHE A 174 -13.09 9.18 -0.01
C PHE A 174 -11.84 8.69 0.70
N GLU A 175 -11.97 8.41 1.98
CA GLU A 175 -10.85 8.09 2.87
C GLU A 175 -10.39 6.64 2.72
N ASP A 176 -9.07 6.44 2.85
CA ASP A 176 -8.44 5.12 2.93
C ASP A 176 -8.46 4.56 4.36
N CYS A 177 -8.28 3.24 4.51
CA CYS A 177 -8.28 2.57 5.81
C CYS A 177 -7.24 3.14 6.79
N CYS A 178 -6.10 3.64 6.32
CA CYS A 178 -5.05 4.19 7.17
C CYS A 178 -5.42 5.52 7.86
N THR A 179 -6.47 6.20 7.43
CA THR A 179 -6.91 7.48 8.00
C THR A 179 -7.97 7.35 9.08
N ILE A 180 -8.56 6.16 9.25
CA ILE A 180 -9.70 5.94 10.14
C ILE A 180 -9.30 6.01 11.63
N PHE A 181 -8.19 5.40 11.99
CA PHE A 181 -7.70 5.34 13.36
C PHE A 181 -6.34 6.02 13.48
N VAL A 182 -6.32 7.34 13.27
CA VAL A 182 -5.08 8.13 13.36
C VAL A 182 -4.85 8.53 14.82
N ALA A 183 -3.64 8.23 15.32
CA ALA A 183 -3.22 8.69 16.63
C ALA A 183 -3.09 10.23 16.66
N LYS A 184 -3.48 10.86 17.78
CA LYS A 184 -3.25 12.30 17.98
C LYS A 184 -1.76 12.67 17.92
N HIS A 185 -0.90 11.77 18.40
CA HIS A 185 0.56 11.93 18.45
C HIS A 185 1.23 10.66 17.93
N PRO A 186 1.31 10.48 16.59
CA PRO A 186 1.94 9.28 16.02
C PRO A 186 3.46 9.31 16.24
N VAL A 187 4.04 8.13 16.47
CA VAL A 187 5.49 7.98 16.63
C VAL A 187 6.20 8.33 15.33
N THR A 188 7.15 9.28 15.40
CA THR A 188 8.01 9.67 14.26
C THR A 188 9.41 9.04 14.30
N LYS A 189 9.84 8.58 15.48
CA LYS A 189 11.09 7.85 15.71
C LYS A 189 10.78 6.51 16.35
N GLY A 190 10.19 5.60 15.57
CA GLY A 190 9.88 4.26 16.02
C GLY A 190 11.12 3.48 16.46
N ASN A 191 10.94 2.54 17.37
CA ASN A 191 11.95 1.60 17.81
C ASN A 191 11.48 0.18 17.48
N LEU A 192 12.22 -0.56 16.67
CA LEU A 192 11.84 -1.88 16.19
C LEU A 192 11.56 -2.87 17.35
N LYS A 193 12.40 -2.86 18.41
CA LYS A 193 12.18 -3.76 19.55
C LYS A 193 10.88 -3.45 20.28
N ARG A 194 10.55 -2.16 20.43
CA ARG A 194 9.29 -1.72 21.03
C ARG A 194 8.09 -2.11 20.17
N ILE A 195 8.17 -1.89 18.86
CA ILE A 195 7.09 -2.28 17.93
C ILE A 195 6.85 -3.78 17.97
N LYS A 196 7.90 -4.61 17.91
CA LYS A 196 7.77 -6.07 18.01
C LYS A 196 7.13 -6.50 19.35
N LYS A 197 7.51 -5.85 20.46
CA LYS A 197 6.88 -6.12 21.75
C LYS A 197 5.39 -5.75 21.78
N SER A 198 5.01 -4.68 21.09
CA SER A 198 3.60 -4.29 20.96
C SER A 198 2.83 -5.27 20.06
N GLU A 199 3.47 -5.83 19.03
CA GLU A 199 2.88 -6.88 18.17
C GLU A 199 2.62 -8.19 18.94
N GLU A 200 3.40 -8.52 20.00
CA GLU A 200 3.16 -9.70 20.86
C GLU A 200 1.75 -9.71 21.48
N HIS A 201 1.13 -8.54 21.66
CA HIS A 201 -0.26 -8.45 22.13
C HIS A 201 -1.28 -9.01 21.11
N LEU A 202 -0.88 -9.26 19.89
CA LEU A 202 -1.72 -9.80 18.81
C LEU A 202 -1.51 -11.30 18.59
N ASP A 203 -0.50 -11.93 19.21
CA ASP A 203 -0.08 -13.31 18.94
C ASP A 203 -1.21 -14.33 19.06
N ASP A 204 -2.20 -14.06 19.94
CA ASP A 204 -3.36 -14.91 20.15
C ASP A 204 -4.40 -14.91 19.01
N VAL A 205 -4.37 -13.91 18.12
CA VAL A 205 -5.42 -13.71 17.10
C VAL A 205 -4.89 -13.44 15.69
N ILE A 206 -3.66 -12.94 15.56
CA ILE A 206 -3.22 -12.32 14.30
C ILE A 206 -3.11 -13.31 13.12
N ASP A 207 -2.66 -14.53 13.38
CA ASP A 207 -2.50 -15.53 12.32
C ASP A 207 -3.85 -15.93 11.71
N ASP A 208 -4.87 -16.12 12.55
CA ASP A 208 -6.23 -16.43 12.11
C ASP A 208 -6.84 -15.23 11.36
N LEU A 209 -6.63 -14.01 11.84
CA LEU A 209 -7.13 -12.80 11.19
C LEU A 209 -6.45 -12.56 9.83
N MET A 210 -5.15 -12.76 9.73
CA MET A 210 -4.42 -12.67 8.46
C MET A 210 -4.90 -13.74 7.47
N LYS A 211 -5.03 -14.99 7.94
CA LYS A 211 -5.56 -16.09 7.12
C LYS A 211 -6.95 -15.75 6.60
N LYS A 212 -7.86 -15.30 7.46
CA LYS A 212 -9.21 -14.86 7.08
C LYS A 212 -9.20 -13.76 6.03
N ALA A 213 -8.35 -12.74 6.21
CA ALA A 213 -8.23 -11.62 5.28
C ALA A 213 -7.73 -12.07 3.91
N ILE A 214 -6.73 -12.97 3.87
CA ILE A 214 -6.18 -13.55 2.64
C ILE A 214 -7.23 -14.42 1.94
N ASP A 215 -7.85 -15.37 2.66
CA ASP A 215 -8.82 -16.32 2.10
C ASP A 215 -10.08 -15.62 1.54
N SER A 216 -10.46 -14.46 2.10
CA SER A 216 -11.62 -13.66 1.68
C SER A 216 -11.32 -12.56 0.67
N THR A 217 -10.08 -12.49 0.16
CA THR A 217 -9.66 -11.44 -0.77
C THR A 217 -10.39 -11.57 -2.11
N GLU A 218 -11.00 -10.47 -2.54
CA GLU A 218 -11.60 -10.33 -3.87
C GLU A 218 -10.52 -9.95 -4.89
N ILE A 219 -10.50 -10.62 -6.04
CA ILE A 219 -9.59 -10.25 -7.13
C ILE A 219 -10.39 -9.61 -8.26
N ILE A 220 -10.10 -8.34 -8.55
CA ILE A 220 -10.70 -7.59 -9.65
C ILE A 220 -9.70 -7.52 -10.81
N HIS A 221 -10.09 -8.07 -11.96
CA HIS A 221 -9.29 -7.99 -13.18
C HIS A 221 -9.53 -6.66 -13.88
N VAL A 222 -8.53 -5.78 -13.84
CA VAL A 222 -8.56 -4.42 -14.43
C VAL A 222 -7.84 -4.43 -15.76
N LYS A 223 -8.47 -3.81 -16.78
CA LYS A 223 -7.93 -3.70 -18.15
C LYS A 223 -7.87 -2.24 -18.58
#